data_cd0088d62993c98764045b9c93bdb7a0
#
_entry.id   cd0088d62993c98764045b9c93bdb7a0
#
_cell.length_a   1.000
_cell.length_b   1.000
_cell.length_c   1.000
_cell.angle_alpha   90.00
_cell.angle_beta   90.00
_cell.angle_gamma   90.00
#
_symmetry.space_group_name_H-M   'P 1'
#
loop_
_entity.id
_entity.type
_entity.pdbx_description
1 polymer ?
#
loop_
_entity_poly.entity_id
_entity_poly.type
_entity_poly.pdbx_seq_one_letter_code
_entity_poly.pdbx_strand_id
1 'polypeptide(L)'
;MNSINIEKIKEIILNNLENKSVDLKRVFHGRGNFYDDFKYLVVDSINDILMATFFEEVEVDIQKNIIKILDEVYATKGFKTLIIQRRYKKDNIYEIIRGKVSNNAIAYEDGLKYALNFSNQNIGIFPDMKNGRSFIKEISKDKNVLNLFSYTCAFSVSALSA
;
A
#
# COMPACT_ATOMS: atom_id res chain seq x y z
N MET A 1 6.19 -19.47 -23.57
CA MET A 1 5.68 -18.41 -22.64
C MET A 1 5.80 -18.98 -21.25
N ASN A 2 6.71 -18.47 -20.43
CA ASN A 2 6.81 -18.91 -19.04
C ASN A 2 5.51 -18.51 -18.34
N SER A 3 4.79 -19.49 -17.82
CA SER A 3 3.64 -19.23 -16.97
C SER A 3 4.12 -18.38 -15.79
N ILE A 4 3.65 -17.15 -15.74
CA ILE A 4 3.87 -16.23 -14.63
C ILE A 4 3.50 -17.02 -13.38
N ASN A 5 4.47 -17.29 -12.52
CA ASN A 5 4.22 -18.05 -11.30
C ASN A 5 3.54 -17.15 -10.27
N ILE A 6 2.23 -17.00 -10.43
CA ILE A 6 1.38 -16.13 -9.59
C ILE A 6 1.40 -16.61 -8.12
N GLU A 7 1.60 -17.90 -7.88
CA GLU A 7 1.78 -18.45 -6.53
C GLU A 7 2.97 -17.82 -5.78
N LYS A 8 4.02 -17.41 -6.52
CA LYS A 8 5.16 -16.70 -5.94
C LYS A 8 4.76 -15.36 -5.32
N ILE A 9 3.78 -14.66 -5.90
CA ILE A 9 3.25 -13.41 -5.30
C ILE A 9 2.67 -13.71 -3.92
N LYS A 10 1.86 -14.77 -3.80
CA LYS A 10 1.25 -15.20 -2.55
C LYS A 10 2.31 -15.51 -1.49
N GLU A 11 3.31 -16.30 -1.85
CA GLU A 11 4.42 -16.66 -0.96
C GLU A 11 5.13 -15.41 -0.44
N ILE A 12 5.52 -14.49 -1.32
CA ILE A 12 6.19 -13.23 -0.95
C ILE A 12 5.32 -12.40 -0.01
N ILE A 13 4.02 -12.24 -0.32
CA ILE A 13 3.10 -11.46 0.52
C ILE A 13 2.96 -12.13 1.90
N LEU A 14 2.77 -13.45 1.96
CA LEU A 14 2.61 -14.17 3.22
C LEU A 14 3.86 -14.07 4.09
N ASN A 15 5.06 -14.21 3.52
CA ASN A 15 6.33 -14.06 4.22
C ASN A 15 6.49 -12.62 4.76
N ASN A 16 6.15 -11.62 3.96
CA ASN A 16 6.19 -10.22 4.39
C ASN A 16 5.13 -9.87 5.46
N LEU A 17 4.10 -10.71 5.62
CA LEU A 17 3.05 -10.62 6.63
C LEU A 17 3.21 -11.61 7.78
N GLU A 18 4.36 -12.29 7.95
CA GLU A 18 4.59 -13.19 9.09
C GLU A 18 4.35 -12.47 10.41
N ASN A 19 4.93 -11.27 10.55
CA ASN A 19 4.73 -10.38 11.68
C ASN A 19 3.82 -9.22 11.27
N LYS A 20 2.54 -9.53 10.96
CA LYS A 20 1.55 -8.51 10.63
C LYS A 20 1.42 -7.52 11.78
N SER A 21 1.66 -6.25 11.50
CA SER A 21 1.46 -5.13 12.41
C SER A 21 0.34 -4.23 11.91
N VAL A 22 -0.06 -3.26 12.72
CA VAL A 22 -1.01 -2.21 12.31
C VAL A 22 -0.36 -1.19 11.37
N ASP A 23 0.96 -1.13 11.36
CA ASP A 23 1.71 -0.17 10.55
C ASP A 23 1.52 -0.43 9.05
N LEU A 24 1.50 0.69 8.32
CA LEU A 24 1.54 0.68 6.87
C LEU A 24 2.82 0.00 6.38
N LYS A 25 2.66 -1.06 5.59
CA LYS A 25 3.78 -1.82 5.04
C LYS A 25 3.50 -2.21 3.59
N ARG A 26 4.47 -1.96 2.70
CA ARG A 26 4.47 -2.54 1.37
C ARG A 26 4.85 -4.01 1.47
N VAL A 27 3.93 -4.91 1.11
CA VAL A 27 4.11 -6.36 1.24
C VAL A 27 4.46 -7.04 -0.08
N PHE A 28 4.19 -6.36 -1.21
CA PHE A 28 4.68 -6.75 -2.53
C PHE A 28 4.99 -5.51 -3.37
N HIS A 29 6.17 -5.49 -3.99
CA HIS A 29 6.61 -4.39 -4.82
C HIS A 29 7.12 -4.91 -6.17
N GLY A 30 6.22 -5.03 -7.14
CA GLY A 30 6.58 -5.47 -8.50
C GLY A 30 7.35 -4.41 -9.30
N ARG A 31 7.14 -3.11 -8.98
CA ARG A 31 7.85 -2.01 -9.63
C ARG A 31 9.33 -1.95 -9.20
N GLY A 32 10.18 -1.33 -9.98
CA GLY A 32 11.59 -1.13 -9.62
C GLY A 32 12.50 -2.31 -9.96
N ASN A 33 12.12 -3.13 -10.95
CA ASN A 33 12.94 -4.21 -11.52
C ASN A 33 13.27 -5.38 -10.55
N PHE A 34 12.58 -5.51 -9.43
CA PHE A 34 12.74 -6.67 -8.55
C PHE A 34 12.01 -7.92 -9.09
N TYR A 35 10.90 -7.70 -9.81
CA TYR A 35 10.06 -8.76 -10.37
C TYR A 35 9.58 -8.32 -11.75
N ASP A 36 10.34 -8.62 -12.79
CA ASP A 36 10.08 -8.15 -14.16
C ASP A 36 8.69 -8.49 -14.68
N ASP A 37 8.17 -9.67 -14.31
CA ASP A 37 6.85 -10.14 -14.74
C ASP A 37 5.69 -9.42 -14.02
N PHE A 38 5.95 -8.61 -12.96
CA PHE A 38 4.92 -8.01 -12.10
C PHE A 38 5.07 -6.50 -11.93
N LYS A 39 5.71 -5.82 -12.88
CA LYS A 39 5.95 -4.35 -12.84
C LYS A 39 4.69 -3.52 -12.67
N TYR A 40 3.56 -4.09 -13.02
CA TYR A 40 2.24 -3.46 -12.92
C TYR A 40 1.61 -3.54 -11.52
N LEU A 41 2.17 -4.31 -10.58
CA LEU A 41 1.51 -4.63 -9.31
C LEU A 41 2.30 -4.16 -8.09
N VAL A 42 1.56 -3.58 -7.14
CA VAL A 42 2.02 -3.30 -5.77
C VAL A 42 0.94 -3.74 -4.81
N VAL A 43 1.32 -4.30 -3.66
CA VAL A 43 0.38 -4.65 -2.59
C VAL A 43 0.86 -4.04 -1.27
N ASP A 44 -0.04 -3.31 -0.62
CA ASP A 44 0.18 -2.64 0.65
C ASP A 44 -0.75 -3.22 1.74
N SER A 45 -0.22 -3.44 2.93
CA SER A 45 -0.95 -3.73 4.16
C SER A 45 -1.12 -2.43 4.93
N ILE A 46 -2.35 -2.03 5.20
CA ILE A 46 -2.68 -0.74 5.84
C ILE A 46 -3.63 -1.04 7.00
N ASN A 47 -3.08 -1.26 8.19
CA ASN A 47 -3.85 -1.69 9.35
C ASN A 47 -4.64 -2.99 9.04
N ASP A 48 -5.97 -2.92 8.94
CA ASP A 48 -6.86 -4.04 8.61
C ASP A 48 -7.32 -4.06 7.13
N ILE A 49 -6.68 -3.24 6.29
CA ILE A 49 -6.92 -3.17 4.85
C ILE A 49 -5.76 -3.82 4.09
N LEU A 50 -6.08 -4.74 3.18
CA LEU A 50 -5.17 -5.22 2.15
C LEU A 50 -5.52 -4.49 0.85
N MET A 51 -4.57 -3.72 0.29
CA MET A 51 -4.78 -2.95 -0.93
C MET A 51 -3.80 -3.35 -2.02
N ALA A 52 -4.32 -3.74 -3.17
CA ALA A 52 -3.50 -3.97 -4.36
C ALA A 52 -3.71 -2.86 -5.39
N THR A 53 -2.61 -2.35 -5.93
CA THR A 53 -2.61 -1.30 -6.95
C THR A 53 -2.05 -1.84 -8.26
N PHE A 54 -2.88 -1.81 -9.30
CA PHE A 54 -2.47 -2.06 -10.68
C PHE A 54 -2.16 -0.72 -11.36
N PHE A 55 -0.94 -0.57 -11.84
CA PHE A 55 -0.48 0.64 -12.53
C PHE A 55 -0.70 0.58 -14.04
N GLU A 56 -0.79 -0.62 -14.60
CA GLU A 56 -0.98 -0.89 -16.01
C GLU A 56 -2.12 -1.89 -16.18
N GLU A 57 -2.76 -1.86 -17.33
CA GLU A 57 -3.76 -2.86 -17.69
C GLU A 57 -3.08 -4.19 -17.97
N VAL A 58 -3.63 -5.26 -17.42
CA VAL A 58 -3.17 -6.63 -17.65
C VAL A 58 -4.33 -7.49 -18.12
N GLU A 59 -4.02 -8.63 -18.71
CA GLU A 59 -5.02 -9.60 -19.15
C GLU A 59 -6.01 -9.92 -18.01
N VAL A 60 -7.29 -10.03 -18.39
CA VAL A 60 -8.39 -10.22 -17.44
C VAL A 60 -8.17 -11.45 -16.54
N ASP A 61 -7.65 -12.53 -17.11
CA ASP A 61 -7.43 -13.77 -16.35
C ASP A 61 -6.26 -13.67 -15.39
N ILE A 62 -5.21 -12.94 -15.74
CA ILE A 62 -4.10 -12.62 -14.83
C ILE A 62 -4.64 -11.81 -13.65
N GLN A 63 -5.43 -10.77 -13.93
CA GLN A 63 -6.00 -9.93 -12.88
C GLN A 63 -6.93 -10.72 -11.95
N LYS A 64 -7.80 -11.60 -12.49
CA LYS A 64 -8.68 -12.47 -11.71
C LYS A 64 -7.88 -13.42 -10.80
N ASN A 65 -6.81 -14.03 -11.31
CA ASN A 65 -5.97 -14.94 -10.55
C ASN A 65 -5.26 -14.21 -9.40
N ILE A 66 -4.74 -13.00 -9.64
CA ILE A 66 -4.13 -12.17 -8.59
C ILE A 66 -5.17 -11.82 -7.52
N ILE A 67 -6.37 -11.39 -7.91
CA ILE A 67 -7.46 -11.07 -6.97
C ILE A 67 -7.82 -12.31 -6.13
N LYS A 68 -7.89 -13.49 -6.72
CA LYS A 68 -8.14 -14.75 -6.00
C LYS A 68 -7.08 -15.01 -4.93
N ILE A 69 -5.80 -14.87 -5.27
CA ILE A 69 -4.70 -15.02 -4.31
C ILE A 69 -4.79 -13.98 -3.18
N LEU A 70 -5.11 -12.73 -3.52
CA LEU A 70 -5.28 -11.69 -2.51
C LEU A 70 -6.47 -11.94 -1.58
N ASP A 71 -7.55 -12.56 -2.09
CA ASP A 71 -8.70 -12.99 -1.29
C ASP A 71 -8.32 -14.12 -0.30
N GLU A 72 -7.46 -15.04 -0.72
CA GLU A 72 -6.90 -16.08 0.16
C GLU A 72 -5.99 -15.48 1.25
N VAL A 73 -5.13 -14.52 0.89
CA VAL A 73 -4.28 -13.77 1.85
C VAL A 73 -5.15 -12.98 2.81
N TYR A 74 -6.18 -12.29 2.32
CA TYR A 74 -7.15 -11.55 3.12
C TYR A 74 -7.76 -12.44 4.21
N ALA A 75 -8.27 -13.62 3.84
CA ALA A 75 -8.86 -14.56 4.77
C ALA A 75 -7.83 -15.12 5.77
N THR A 76 -6.65 -15.55 5.28
CA THR A 76 -5.61 -16.17 6.10
C THR A 76 -5.02 -15.22 7.14
N LYS A 77 -4.84 -13.94 6.79
CA LYS A 77 -4.21 -12.93 7.67
C LYS A 77 -5.23 -12.06 8.42
N GLY A 78 -6.54 -12.35 8.28
CA GLY A 78 -7.61 -11.69 9.03
C GLY A 78 -7.72 -10.18 8.72
N PHE A 79 -7.58 -9.79 7.46
CA PHE A 79 -7.91 -8.43 7.04
C PHE A 79 -9.43 -8.22 7.09
N LYS A 80 -9.88 -6.99 7.26
CA LYS A 80 -11.32 -6.65 7.24
C LYS A 80 -11.76 -6.09 5.90
N THR A 81 -10.83 -5.58 5.11
CA THR A 81 -11.14 -4.99 3.80
C THR A 81 -10.08 -5.41 2.78
N LEU A 82 -10.54 -5.78 1.57
CA LEU A 82 -9.70 -6.00 0.40
C LEU A 82 -10.10 -5.01 -0.68
N ILE A 83 -9.13 -4.20 -1.12
CA ILE A 83 -9.33 -3.14 -2.12
C ILE A 83 -8.42 -3.40 -3.31
N ILE A 84 -8.97 -3.22 -4.49
CA ILE A 84 -8.22 -3.15 -5.74
C ILE A 84 -8.26 -1.72 -6.26
N GLN A 85 -7.10 -1.14 -6.51
CA GLN A 85 -6.95 0.13 -7.20
C GLN A 85 -6.43 -0.11 -8.62
N ARG A 86 -7.08 0.50 -9.64
CA ARG A 86 -6.65 0.46 -11.04
C ARG A 86 -6.24 1.86 -11.49
N ARG A 87 -4.97 2.20 -11.32
CA ARG A 87 -4.44 3.55 -11.61
C ARG A 87 -4.41 3.89 -13.10
N TYR A 88 -4.55 2.93 -13.97
CA TYR A 88 -4.67 3.12 -15.43
C TYR A 88 -6.07 3.56 -15.86
N LYS A 89 -7.09 3.46 -14.99
CA LYS A 89 -8.44 3.94 -15.24
C LYS A 89 -8.61 5.40 -14.84
N LYS A 90 -9.44 6.15 -15.58
CA LYS A 90 -9.83 7.52 -15.22
C LYS A 90 -10.93 7.54 -14.16
N ASP A 91 -11.90 6.63 -14.29
CA ASP A 91 -13.06 6.52 -13.41
C ASP A 91 -13.07 5.17 -12.70
N ASN A 92 -13.78 5.09 -11.57
CA ASN A 92 -13.90 3.87 -10.77
C ASN A 92 -12.55 3.22 -10.47
N ILE A 93 -11.60 4.05 -10.03
CA ILE A 93 -10.22 3.64 -9.75
C ILE A 93 -10.19 2.56 -8.67
N TYR A 94 -11.06 2.67 -7.64
CA TYR A 94 -11.14 1.74 -6.52
C TYR A 94 -12.31 0.78 -6.64
N GLU A 95 -12.07 -0.48 -6.31
CA GLU A 95 -13.07 -1.52 -6.17
C GLU A 95 -12.89 -2.23 -4.83
N ILE A 96 -13.94 -2.31 -4.02
CA ILE A 96 -13.94 -3.06 -2.76
C ILE A 96 -14.36 -4.49 -3.07
N ILE A 97 -13.44 -5.44 -2.95
CA ILE A 97 -13.69 -6.87 -3.18
C ILE A 97 -14.31 -7.51 -1.94
N ARG A 98 -13.83 -7.12 -0.74
CA ARG A 98 -14.32 -7.62 0.55
C ARG A 98 -14.43 -6.49 1.56
N GLY A 99 -15.42 -6.61 2.44
CA GLY A 99 -15.61 -5.68 3.55
C GLY A 99 -16.12 -4.31 3.13
N LYS A 100 -15.70 -3.30 3.86
CA LYS A 100 -16.05 -1.89 3.60
C LYS A 100 -14.95 -0.97 4.14
N VAL A 101 -14.80 0.18 3.52
CA VAL A 101 -13.87 1.23 3.99
C VAL A 101 -14.63 2.16 4.95
N SER A 102 -14.01 2.45 6.09
CA SER A 102 -14.51 3.49 7.00
C SER A 102 -14.24 4.87 6.43
N ASN A 103 -15.16 5.81 6.63
CA ASN A 103 -14.94 7.23 6.29
C ASN A 103 -13.74 7.84 7.07
N ASN A 104 -13.38 7.23 8.19
CA ASN A 104 -12.25 7.63 9.04
C ASN A 104 -11.13 6.59 8.99
N ALA A 105 -10.83 6.05 7.81
CA ALA A 105 -9.73 5.10 7.66
C ALA A 105 -8.40 5.76 8.00
N ILE A 106 -7.55 5.06 8.75
CA ILE A 106 -6.27 5.56 9.25
C ILE A 106 -5.16 4.57 8.90
N ALA A 107 -4.04 5.09 8.38
CA ALA A 107 -2.77 4.38 8.34
C ALA A 107 -1.95 4.73 9.59
N TYR A 108 -1.23 3.75 10.11
CA TYR A 108 -0.27 3.92 11.20
C TYR A 108 1.15 3.77 10.64
N GLU A 109 2.08 4.55 11.16
CA GLU A 109 3.50 4.41 10.86
C GLU A 109 4.31 4.96 12.03
N ASP A 110 5.10 4.09 12.67
CA ASP A 110 6.00 4.45 13.78
C ASP A 110 5.29 5.26 14.89
N GLY A 111 4.06 4.85 15.25
CA GLY A 111 3.22 5.49 16.25
C GLY A 111 2.43 6.71 15.78
N LEU A 112 2.67 7.18 14.56
CA LEU A 112 1.94 8.29 13.95
C LEU A 112 0.68 7.82 13.23
N LYS A 113 -0.29 8.72 13.06
CA LYS A 113 -1.58 8.44 12.42
C LYS A 113 -1.77 9.33 11.22
N TYR A 114 -2.15 8.73 10.09
CA TYR A 114 -2.40 9.44 8.84
C TYR A 114 -3.81 9.12 8.34
N ALA A 115 -4.64 10.15 8.17
CA ALA A 115 -5.97 10.00 7.60
C ALA A 115 -5.87 9.56 6.13
N LEU A 116 -6.69 8.59 5.74
CA LEU A 116 -6.74 8.07 4.39
C LEU A 116 -8.00 8.56 3.67
N ASN A 117 -7.84 8.84 2.38
CA ASN A 117 -8.95 9.23 1.51
C ASN A 117 -8.94 8.38 0.23
N PHE A 118 -9.83 7.40 0.16
CA PHE A 118 -9.99 6.52 -1.00
C PHE A 118 -10.82 7.14 -2.14
N SER A 119 -11.27 8.38 -2.01
CA SER A 119 -11.89 9.12 -3.13
C SER A 119 -10.85 9.69 -4.09
N ASN A 120 -9.59 9.75 -3.69
CA ASN A 120 -8.50 10.29 -4.49
C ASN A 120 -7.59 9.18 -5.03
N GLN A 121 -6.94 9.43 -6.15
CA GLN A 121 -5.95 8.50 -6.72
C GLN A 121 -4.81 8.18 -5.75
N ASN A 122 -4.39 9.14 -4.93
CA ASN A 122 -3.45 8.96 -3.84
C ASN A 122 -4.20 9.00 -2.52
N ILE A 123 -4.06 7.96 -1.72
CA ILE A 123 -4.82 7.76 -0.47
C ILE A 123 -4.44 8.68 0.69
N GLY A 124 -3.40 9.50 0.54
CA GLY A 124 -2.97 10.46 1.58
C GLY A 124 -1.56 10.21 2.13
N ILE A 125 -1.00 9.02 1.95
CA ILE A 125 0.37 8.67 2.34
C ILE A 125 1.03 7.82 1.26
N PHE A 126 2.33 7.97 1.09
CA PHE A 126 3.14 7.20 0.15
C PHE A 126 3.98 6.18 0.92
N PRO A 127 3.68 4.86 0.85
CA PRO A 127 4.38 3.82 1.61
C PRO A 127 5.88 3.73 1.30
N ASP A 128 6.26 4.01 0.05
CA ASP A 128 7.65 4.01 -0.42
C ASP A 128 8.52 5.14 0.18
N MET A 129 7.89 6.15 0.78
CA MET A 129 8.59 7.26 1.44
C MET A 129 8.81 7.06 2.94
N LYS A 130 8.54 5.87 3.49
CA LYS A 130 8.71 5.58 4.91
C LYS A 130 10.13 5.89 5.41
N ASN A 131 11.15 5.39 4.72
CA ASN A 131 12.55 5.63 5.09
C ASN A 131 12.91 7.12 5.05
N GLY A 132 12.38 7.87 4.08
CA GLY A 132 12.56 9.32 4.01
C GLY A 132 11.91 10.03 5.21
N ARG A 133 10.72 9.63 5.62
CA ARG A 133 10.05 10.18 6.80
C ARG A 133 10.80 9.86 8.09
N SER A 134 11.29 8.64 8.25
CA SER A 134 12.10 8.24 9.40
C SER A 134 13.40 9.04 9.48
N PHE A 135 14.07 9.24 8.35
CA PHE A 135 15.27 10.07 8.26
C PHE A 135 14.99 11.54 8.65
N ILE A 136 13.91 12.13 8.12
CA ILE A 136 13.54 13.50 8.50
C ILE A 136 13.23 13.59 9.99
N LYS A 137 12.53 12.63 10.58
CA LYS A 137 12.31 12.57 12.03
C LYS A 137 13.62 12.60 12.79
N GLU A 138 14.59 11.78 12.42
CA GLU A 138 15.90 11.68 13.09
C GLU A 138 16.66 13.01 13.09
N ILE A 139 16.67 13.72 11.96
CA ILE A 139 17.50 14.94 11.80
C ILE A 139 16.78 16.23 12.22
N SER A 140 15.47 16.19 12.53
CA SER A 140 14.64 17.40 12.76
C SER A 140 14.64 17.91 14.19
N LYS A 141 15.14 17.13 15.14
CA LYS A 141 15.14 17.50 16.56
C LYS A 141 15.77 18.88 16.77
N ASP A 142 15.07 19.75 17.48
CA ASP A 142 15.49 21.13 17.80
C ASP A 142 15.81 21.99 16.56
N LYS A 143 15.16 21.72 15.40
CA LYS A 143 15.39 22.46 14.16
C LYS A 143 14.11 23.09 13.61
N ASN A 144 14.27 24.18 12.88
CA ASN A 144 13.22 24.75 12.05
C ASN A 144 13.18 23.99 10.71
N VAL A 145 12.03 23.40 10.37
CA VAL A 145 11.84 22.61 9.15
C VAL A 145 10.87 23.32 8.22
N LEU A 146 11.31 23.59 6.99
CA LEU A 146 10.46 24.07 5.91
C LEU A 146 10.11 22.90 4.98
N ASN A 147 8.83 22.53 4.90
CA ASN A 147 8.33 21.51 4.00
C ASN A 147 7.65 22.17 2.78
N LEU A 148 8.33 22.14 1.63
CA LEU A 148 7.77 22.55 0.35
C LEU A 148 7.07 21.36 -0.32
N PHE A 149 5.94 21.62 -1.02
CA PHE A 149 5.11 20.58 -1.64
C PHE A 149 4.55 19.57 -0.63
N SER A 150 4.05 20.06 0.50
CA SER A 150 3.73 19.28 1.69
C SER A 150 2.64 18.21 1.50
N TYR A 151 1.80 18.32 0.47
CA TYR A 151 0.67 17.42 0.19
C TYR A 151 -0.21 17.24 1.45
N THR A 152 -0.21 16.04 2.05
CA THR A 152 -0.92 15.75 3.33
C THR A 152 -0.07 16.02 4.57
N CYS A 153 1.04 16.72 4.44
CA CYS A 153 1.98 17.04 5.51
C CYS A 153 2.64 15.83 6.19
N ALA A 154 2.70 14.66 5.54
CA ALA A 154 3.25 13.46 6.18
C ALA A 154 4.72 13.64 6.66
N PHE A 155 5.56 14.35 5.90
CA PHE A 155 6.91 14.70 6.32
C PHE A 155 6.93 15.71 7.47
N SER A 156 6.02 16.69 7.48
CA SER A 156 5.91 17.66 8.57
C SER A 156 5.49 16.98 9.88
N VAL A 157 4.56 16.02 9.82
CA VAL A 157 4.13 15.23 11.00
C VAL A 157 5.30 14.44 11.54
N SER A 158 6.11 13.81 10.67
CA SER A 158 7.31 13.08 11.08
C SER A 158 8.35 14.01 11.72
N ALA A 159 8.61 15.17 11.12
CA ALA A 159 9.55 16.17 11.67
C ALA A 159 9.13 16.68 13.05
N LEU A 160 7.81 16.95 13.24
CA LEU A 160 7.28 17.42 14.51
C LEU A 160 7.29 16.36 15.61
N SER A 161 7.42 15.10 15.26
CA SER A 161 7.47 13.98 16.21
C SER A 161 8.91 13.63 16.69
N ALA A 162 9.90 14.43 16.28
CA ALA A 162 11.31 14.24 16.57
C ALA A 162 11.71 14.47 18.06
#